data_8f88d7ef1d84fac1094a80465eb6839a
#
_entry.id   8f88d7ef1d84fac1094a80465eb6839a
#
_cell.length_a   1.000
_cell.length_b   1.000
_cell.length_c   1.000
_cell.angle_alpha   90.00
_cell.angle_beta   90.00
_cell.angle_gamma   90.00
#
_symmetry.space_group_name_H-M   'P 1'
#
loop_
_entity.id
_entity.type
_entity.pdbx_description
1 polymer ?
#
loop_
_entity_poly.entity_id
_entity_poly.type
_entity_poly.pdbx_seq_one_letter_code
_entity_poly.pdbx_strand_id
1 'polypeptide(L)'
;MLNLTRTADYLGASVEKLGFILMSKTRGNGLPLVAFRLDPSRKHGFDEFAVAHQLRERGWVVPAYPMAPHSEPLKMMRVVVREDFSRSRCDALIQDIKLAMNELVKLDEKKMLSHYVDHMKQHGSRTGKHENMNQHFTDEKHSLQGKHGKTHAVC
;
A
#
# COMPACT_ATOMS: atom_id res chain seq x y z
N MET A 1 -25.45 -16.07 -17.44
CA MET A 1 -24.94 -16.25 -16.05
C MET A 1 -23.69 -17.10 -15.99
N LEU A 2 -23.67 -18.33 -16.48
CA LEU A 2 -22.49 -19.23 -16.36
C LEU A 2 -21.18 -18.66 -16.92
N ASN A 3 -21.24 -17.87 -17.97
CA ASN A 3 -20.06 -17.28 -18.60
C ASN A 3 -19.47 -16.11 -17.80
N LEU A 4 -20.32 -15.35 -17.11
CA LEU A 4 -19.90 -14.22 -16.27
C LEU A 4 -19.19 -14.71 -15.01
N THR A 5 -19.71 -15.77 -14.38
CA THR A 5 -19.08 -16.36 -13.19
C THR A 5 -17.73 -17.00 -13.53
N ARG A 6 -17.61 -17.68 -14.68
CA ARG A 6 -16.31 -18.21 -15.15
C ARG A 6 -15.28 -17.11 -15.41
N THR A 7 -15.71 -15.98 -15.97
CA THR A 7 -14.81 -14.83 -16.18
C THR A 7 -14.41 -14.20 -14.85
N ALA A 8 -15.33 -14.10 -13.89
CA ALA A 8 -15.04 -13.63 -12.54
C ALA A 8 -14.07 -14.58 -11.80
N ASP A 9 -14.30 -15.88 -11.87
CA ASP A 9 -13.40 -16.87 -11.26
C ASP A 9 -11.98 -16.80 -11.86
N TYR A 10 -11.88 -16.63 -13.15
CA TYR A 10 -10.60 -16.45 -13.83
C TYR A 10 -9.88 -15.17 -13.41
N LEU A 11 -10.60 -14.03 -13.34
CA LEU A 11 -10.06 -12.79 -12.85
C LEU A 11 -9.59 -12.93 -11.39
N GLY A 12 -10.42 -13.54 -10.54
CA GLY A 12 -10.07 -13.80 -9.14
C GLY A 12 -8.78 -14.60 -8.99
N ALA A 13 -8.67 -15.73 -9.68
CA ALA A 13 -7.45 -16.55 -9.67
C ALA A 13 -6.23 -15.81 -10.21
N SER A 14 -6.42 -14.89 -11.15
CA SER A 14 -5.33 -14.12 -11.73
C SER A 14 -4.83 -13.03 -10.78
N VAL A 15 -5.74 -12.32 -10.08
CA VAL A 15 -5.34 -11.31 -9.09
C VAL A 15 -4.67 -11.95 -7.86
N GLU A 16 -5.08 -13.14 -7.45
CA GLU A 16 -4.38 -13.90 -6.40
C GLU A 16 -2.92 -14.21 -6.79
N LYS A 17 -2.68 -14.62 -8.04
CA LYS A 17 -1.32 -14.85 -8.56
C LYS A 17 -0.47 -13.58 -8.59
N LEU A 18 -1.08 -12.41 -8.73
CA LEU A 18 -0.40 -11.12 -8.66
C LEU A 18 -0.10 -10.67 -7.23
N GLY A 19 -0.56 -11.41 -6.23
CA GLY A 19 -0.27 -11.16 -4.82
C GLY A 19 -1.33 -10.34 -4.09
N PHE A 20 -2.56 -10.34 -4.60
CA PHE A 20 -3.72 -9.80 -3.89
C PHE A 20 -4.42 -10.89 -3.08
N ILE A 21 -5.15 -10.49 -2.06
CA ILE A 21 -6.04 -11.35 -1.29
C ILE A 21 -7.45 -11.19 -1.86
N LEU A 22 -8.05 -12.31 -2.25
CA LEU A 22 -9.42 -12.35 -2.73
C LEU A 22 -10.39 -12.31 -1.55
N MET A 23 -11.39 -11.46 -1.62
CA MET A 23 -12.42 -11.27 -0.60
C MET A 23 -13.80 -11.77 -1.04
N SER A 24 -13.99 -12.00 -2.34
CA SER A 24 -15.22 -12.52 -2.90
C SER A 24 -15.21 -14.05 -2.98
N LYS A 25 -16.40 -14.65 -3.01
CA LYS A 25 -16.56 -16.10 -3.24
C LYS A 25 -16.22 -16.45 -4.68
N THR A 26 -15.55 -17.59 -4.88
CA THR A 26 -15.15 -18.14 -6.17
C THR A 26 -15.89 -19.45 -6.47
N ARG A 27 -15.55 -20.08 -7.60
CA ARG A 27 -16.08 -21.38 -8.04
C ARG A 27 -17.57 -21.37 -8.35
N GLY A 28 -18.05 -20.29 -8.97
CA GLY A 28 -19.44 -20.19 -9.38
C GLY A 28 -20.45 -19.98 -8.23
N ASN A 29 -19.98 -19.90 -6.98
CA ASN A 29 -20.82 -19.78 -5.78
C ASN A 29 -21.14 -18.34 -5.39
N GLY A 30 -20.82 -17.38 -6.24
CA GLY A 30 -21.01 -15.95 -5.97
C GLY A 30 -21.65 -15.20 -7.13
N LEU A 31 -21.85 -13.92 -6.90
CA LEU A 31 -22.17 -12.98 -7.97
C LEU A 31 -20.97 -12.86 -8.92
N PRO A 32 -21.14 -12.43 -10.17
CA PRO A 32 -20.06 -12.15 -11.10
C PRO A 32 -19.31 -10.87 -10.70
N LEU A 33 -18.66 -10.95 -9.54
CA LEU A 33 -18.01 -9.87 -8.82
C LEU A 33 -16.69 -10.37 -8.23
N VAL A 34 -15.63 -9.61 -8.41
CA VAL A 34 -14.33 -9.88 -7.80
C VAL A 34 -13.98 -8.73 -6.87
N ALA A 35 -13.94 -9.02 -5.58
CA ALA A 35 -13.45 -8.10 -4.55
C ALA A 35 -12.10 -8.59 -4.05
N PHE A 36 -11.10 -7.71 -4.00
CA PHE A 36 -9.73 -8.04 -3.64
C PHE A 36 -9.03 -6.87 -2.98
N ARG A 37 -7.98 -7.16 -2.23
CA ARG A 37 -7.15 -6.16 -1.56
C ARG A 37 -5.68 -6.52 -1.66
N LEU A 38 -4.80 -5.55 -1.40
CA LEU A 38 -3.37 -5.82 -1.24
C LEU A 38 -3.12 -6.76 -0.06
N ASP A 39 -2.13 -7.63 -0.20
CA ASP A 39 -1.70 -8.51 0.88
C ASP A 39 -0.93 -7.69 1.95
N PRO A 40 -1.45 -7.58 3.19
CA PRO A 40 -0.80 -6.82 4.24
C PRO A 40 0.53 -7.44 4.71
N SER A 41 0.76 -8.72 4.42
CA SER A 41 2.04 -9.38 4.71
C SER A 41 3.18 -8.88 3.81
N ARG A 42 2.84 -8.39 2.63
CA ARG A 42 3.75 -7.70 1.72
C ARG A 42 3.75 -6.22 2.07
N LYS A 43 4.84 -5.73 2.62
CA LYS A 43 4.98 -4.29 2.93
C LYS A 43 5.09 -3.50 1.64
N HIS A 44 3.98 -2.90 1.23
CA HIS A 44 3.93 -1.94 0.14
C HIS A 44 3.94 -0.53 0.73
N GLY A 45 4.68 0.41 0.11
CA GLY A 45 4.62 1.83 0.44
C GLY A 45 3.42 2.54 -0.22
N PHE A 46 2.50 1.80 -0.81
CA PHE A 46 1.30 2.28 -1.49
C PHE A 46 0.08 1.44 -1.09
N ASP A 47 -1.10 1.97 -1.35
CA ASP A 47 -2.38 1.35 -1.01
C ASP A 47 -3.24 1.05 -2.24
N GLU A 48 -4.42 0.48 -2.02
CA GLU A 48 -5.39 0.16 -3.07
C GLU A 48 -5.85 1.39 -3.86
N PHE A 49 -5.87 2.57 -3.25
CA PHE A 49 -6.20 3.82 -3.94
C PHE A 49 -5.13 4.18 -4.97
N ALA A 50 -3.86 3.97 -4.66
CA ALA A 50 -2.77 4.20 -5.61
C ALA A 50 -2.87 3.25 -6.82
N VAL A 51 -3.20 1.97 -6.58
CA VAL A 51 -3.44 0.99 -7.65
C VAL A 51 -4.63 1.42 -8.51
N ALA A 52 -5.74 1.82 -7.90
CA ALA A 52 -6.93 2.29 -8.60
C ALA A 52 -6.64 3.55 -9.45
N HIS A 53 -5.80 4.46 -8.95
CA HIS A 53 -5.36 5.65 -9.68
C HIS A 53 -4.53 5.27 -10.91
N GLN A 54 -3.54 4.39 -10.77
CA GLN A 54 -2.73 3.91 -11.88
C GLN A 54 -3.56 3.19 -12.96
N LEU A 55 -4.56 2.41 -12.55
CA LEU A 55 -5.49 1.78 -13.47
C LEU A 55 -6.36 2.80 -14.21
N ARG A 56 -6.74 3.89 -13.54
CA ARG A 56 -7.52 4.98 -14.16
C ARG A 56 -6.74 5.70 -15.25
N GLU A 57 -5.45 5.93 -15.07
CA GLU A 57 -4.56 6.48 -16.09
C GLU A 57 -4.50 5.59 -17.35
N ARG A 58 -4.75 4.29 -17.20
CA ARG A 58 -4.83 3.29 -18.28
C ARG A 58 -6.24 3.09 -18.84
N GLY A 59 -7.20 3.90 -18.39
CA GLY A 59 -8.60 3.87 -18.84
C GLY A 59 -9.51 2.88 -18.10
N TRP A 60 -9.05 2.30 -16.99
CA TRP A 60 -9.87 1.40 -16.16
C TRP A 60 -10.45 2.12 -14.96
N VAL A 61 -11.76 1.97 -14.75
CA VAL A 61 -12.41 2.46 -13.53
C VAL A 61 -12.65 1.27 -12.59
N VAL A 62 -11.66 1.03 -11.71
CA VAL A 62 -11.75 0.03 -10.64
C VAL A 62 -11.87 0.79 -9.32
N PRO A 63 -13.06 0.85 -8.70
CA PRO A 63 -13.23 1.61 -7.48
C PRO A 63 -12.50 0.95 -6.32
N ALA A 64 -11.76 1.78 -5.56
CA ALA A 64 -11.18 1.44 -4.27
C ALA A 64 -11.92 2.20 -3.19
N TYR A 65 -12.21 1.55 -2.07
CA TYR A 65 -12.89 2.17 -0.93
C TYR A 65 -12.52 1.50 0.38
N PRO A 66 -12.61 2.23 1.51
CA PRO A 66 -12.40 1.64 2.83
C PRO A 66 -13.56 0.71 3.18
N MET A 67 -13.31 -0.25 4.03
CA MET A 67 -14.34 -1.10 4.61
C MET A 67 -15.22 -0.32 5.59
N ALA A 68 -16.32 -0.94 6.05
CA ALA A 68 -17.29 -0.38 6.97
C ALA A 68 -16.64 0.19 8.26
N PRO A 69 -17.34 1.07 9.01
CA PRO A 69 -16.89 1.59 10.30
C PRO A 69 -16.38 0.48 11.22
N HIS A 70 -15.28 0.73 11.94
CA HIS A 70 -14.48 -0.21 12.75
C HIS A 70 -13.55 -1.16 11.97
N SER A 71 -13.58 -1.13 10.63
CA SER A 71 -12.63 -1.84 9.75
C SER A 71 -11.94 -0.89 8.77
N GLU A 72 -11.87 0.38 9.12
CA GLU A 72 -11.35 1.49 8.29
C GLU A 72 -9.93 1.29 7.73
N PRO A 73 -8.99 0.62 8.44
CA PRO A 73 -7.68 0.34 7.88
C PRO A 73 -7.74 -0.68 6.72
N LEU A 74 -8.85 -1.42 6.58
CA LEU A 74 -9.05 -2.34 5.48
C LEU A 74 -9.60 -1.60 4.26
N LYS A 75 -8.85 -1.62 3.18
CA LYS A 75 -9.25 -1.10 1.88
C LYS A 75 -9.47 -2.26 0.93
N MET A 76 -10.33 -2.07 -0.05
CA MET A 76 -10.58 -3.09 -1.08
C MET A 76 -10.87 -2.46 -2.42
N MET A 77 -10.61 -3.20 -3.47
CA MET A 77 -11.03 -2.91 -4.84
C MET A 77 -12.09 -3.90 -5.29
N ARG A 78 -12.94 -3.48 -6.19
CA ARG A 78 -14.02 -4.31 -6.71
C ARG A 78 -14.18 -4.18 -8.22
N VAL A 79 -14.26 -5.32 -8.89
CA VAL A 79 -14.61 -5.42 -10.31
C VAL A 79 -15.91 -6.18 -10.45
N VAL A 80 -16.89 -5.56 -11.09
CA VAL A 80 -18.15 -6.21 -11.46
C VAL A 80 -18.03 -6.70 -12.89
N VAL A 81 -18.19 -8.01 -13.10
CA VAL A 81 -18.11 -8.64 -14.42
C VAL A 81 -19.49 -8.55 -15.05
N ARG A 82 -19.59 -7.74 -16.10
CA ARG A 82 -20.82 -7.54 -16.90
C ARG A 82 -20.74 -8.30 -18.22
N GLU A 83 -21.82 -8.32 -18.96
CA GLU A 83 -21.92 -9.03 -20.25
C GLU A 83 -20.94 -8.49 -21.31
N ASP A 84 -20.64 -7.20 -21.25
CA ASP A 84 -19.68 -6.52 -22.11
C ASP A 84 -18.21 -6.75 -21.72
N PHE A 85 -17.96 -7.39 -20.57
CA PHE A 85 -16.63 -7.72 -20.09
C PHE A 85 -16.16 -9.08 -20.60
N SER A 86 -15.63 -9.07 -21.83
CA SER A 86 -15.12 -10.26 -22.49
C SER A 86 -13.86 -10.82 -21.83
N ARG A 87 -13.52 -12.07 -22.17
CA ARG A 87 -12.28 -12.69 -21.72
C ARG A 87 -11.04 -11.91 -22.11
N SER A 88 -11.02 -11.39 -23.33
CA SER A 88 -9.90 -10.58 -23.84
C SER A 88 -9.76 -9.25 -23.06
N ARG A 89 -10.87 -8.60 -22.69
CA ARG A 89 -10.84 -7.43 -21.79
C ARG A 89 -10.36 -7.78 -20.39
N CYS A 90 -10.72 -8.97 -19.90
CA CYS A 90 -10.23 -9.48 -18.62
C CYS A 90 -8.70 -9.65 -18.66
N ASP A 91 -8.16 -10.25 -19.72
CA ASP A 91 -6.71 -10.41 -19.89
C ASP A 91 -5.98 -9.07 -19.98
N ALA A 92 -6.55 -8.09 -20.68
CA ALA A 92 -6.02 -6.73 -20.74
C ALA A 92 -5.98 -6.07 -19.35
N LEU A 93 -7.08 -6.18 -18.56
CA LEU A 93 -7.11 -5.67 -17.19
C LEU A 93 -6.05 -6.33 -16.31
N ILE A 94 -5.87 -7.65 -16.39
CA ILE A 94 -4.85 -8.38 -15.63
C ILE A 94 -3.44 -7.87 -15.97
N GLN A 95 -3.15 -7.65 -17.25
CA GLN A 95 -1.86 -7.08 -17.67
C GLN A 95 -1.67 -5.66 -17.14
N ASP A 96 -2.70 -4.83 -17.20
CA ASP A 96 -2.63 -3.46 -16.69
C ASP A 96 -2.49 -3.41 -15.16
N ILE A 97 -3.13 -4.31 -14.41
CA ILE A 97 -2.90 -4.47 -12.97
C ILE A 97 -1.43 -4.82 -12.70
N LYS A 98 -0.87 -5.78 -13.44
CA LYS A 98 0.54 -6.17 -13.31
C LYS A 98 1.49 -5.01 -13.59
N LEU A 99 1.24 -4.24 -14.64
CA LEU A 99 2.05 -3.08 -14.98
C LEU A 99 1.93 -1.98 -13.92
N ALA A 100 0.71 -1.69 -13.46
CA ALA A 100 0.46 -0.72 -12.39
C ALA A 100 1.21 -1.09 -11.09
N MET A 101 1.16 -2.35 -10.69
CA MET A 101 1.90 -2.86 -9.53
C MET A 101 3.42 -2.68 -9.70
N ASN A 102 3.96 -3.02 -10.87
CA ASN A 102 5.39 -2.87 -11.13
C ASN A 102 5.84 -1.41 -11.10
N GLU A 103 5.04 -0.49 -11.62
CA GLU A 103 5.33 0.95 -11.58
C GLU A 103 5.30 1.51 -10.16
N LEU A 104 4.29 1.12 -9.36
CA LEU A 104 4.18 1.53 -7.97
C LEU A 104 5.34 1.02 -7.11
N VAL A 105 5.76 -0.23 -7.30
CA VAL A 105 6.93 -0.79 -6.61
C VAL A 105 8.20 0.00 -6.96
N LYS A 106 8.43 0.33 -8.23
CA LYS A 106 9.59 1.14 -8.64
C LYS A 106 9.56 2.55 -8.06
N LEU A 107 8.38 3.17 -7.98
CA LEU A 107 8.22 4.50 -7.38
C LEU A 107 8.48 4.45 -5.86
N ASP A 108 8.05 3.40 -5.20
CA ASP A 108 8.27 3.19 -3.78
C ASP A 108 9.76 2.99 -3.46
N GLU A 109 10.44 2.13 -4.21
CA GLU A 109 11.89 1.93 -4.10
C GLU A 109 12.66 3.25 -4.33
N LYS A 110 12.25 4.04 -5.32
CA LYS A 110 12.88 5.33 -5.60
C LYS A 110 12.68 6.35 -4.48
N LYS A 111 11.49 6.39 -3.87
CA LYS A 111 11.22 7.22 -2.69
C LYS A 111 12.05 6.79 -1.48
N MET A 112 12.14 5.50 -1.21
CA MET A 112 12.96 4.98 -0.13
C MET A 112 14.44 5.33 -0.33
N LEU A 113 14.95 5.19 -1.56
CA LEU A 113 16.33 5.54 -1.89
C LEU A 113 16.60 7.03 -1.72
N SER A 114 15.70 7.91 -2.16
CA SER A 114 15.85 9.37 -1.97
C SER A 114 15.86 9.73 -0.48
N HIS A 115 14.98 9.17 0.31
CA HIS A 115 14.96 9.35 1.77
C HIS A 115 16.27 8.90 2.44
N TYR A 116 16.80 7.76 2.01
CA TYR A 116 18.08 7.26 2.54
C TYR A 116 19.23 8.19 2.18
N VAL A 117 19.31 8.67 0.94
CA VAL A 117 20.34 9.61 0.49
C VAL A 117 20.27 10.94 1.25
N ASP A 118 19.06 11.47 1.47
CA ASP A 118 18.87 12.71 2.21
C ASP A 118 19.24 12.54 3.70
N HIS A 119 18.91 11.41 4.29
CA HIS A 119 19.32 11.07 5.65
C HIS A 119 20.85 10.97 5.78
N MET A 120 21.52 10.34 4.82
CA MET A 120 22.99 10.24 4.79
C MET A 120 23.65 11.61 4.61
N LYS A 121 23.11 12.50 3.80
CA LYS A 121 23.60 13.88 3.65
C LYS A 121 23.48 14.68 4.94
N GLN A 122 22.38 14.53 5.67
CA GLN A 122 22.17 15.20 6.96
C GLN A 122 23.11 14.69 8.05
N HIS A 123 23.42 13.39 8.06
CA HIS A 123 24.35 12.79 9.02
C HIS A 123 25.81 12.88 8.60
N GLY A 124 26.12 12.88 7.30
CA GLY A 124 27.49 13.02 6.79
C GLY A 124 28.12 14.39 7.02
N SER A 125 27.30 15.43 7.26
CA SER A 125 27.78 16.78 7.61
C SER A 125 28.12 16.95 9.09
N ARG A 126 27.91 15.93 9.92
CA ARG A 126 28.14 16.01 11.40
C ARG A 126 29.46 15.46 11.87
N THR A 127 30.32 14.93 11.00
CA THR A 127 31.64 14.38 11.39
C THR A 127 32.67 15.44 11.78
N GLY A 128 32.35 16.73 11.67
CA GLY A 128 33.24 17.84 12.09
C GLY A 128 32.92 18.48 13.45
N LYS A 129 31.90 18.01 14.20
CA LYS A 129 31.49 18.59 15.49
C LYS A 129 31.37 17.58 16.63
N HIS A 130 32.16 16.49 16.59
CA HIS A 130 32.08 15.46 17.63
C HIS A 130 32.69 15.91 18.99
N GLU A 131 33.50 16.94 19.03
CA GLU A 131 34.06 17.43 20.30
C GLU A 131 33.05 18.22 21.14
N ASN A 132 32.07 18.86 20.52
CA ASN A 132 31.09 19.68 21.25
C ASN A 132 29.86 18.91 21.72
N MET A 133 29.62 17.70 21.20
CA MET A 133 28.42 16.92 21.54
C MET A 133 28.56 16.19 22.89
N ASN A 134 29.79 15.82 23.26
CA ASN A 134 30.05 15.20 24.57
C ASN A 134 30.00 16.24 25.72
N GLN A 135 30.36 17.50 25.47
CA GLN A 135 30.21 18.57 26.47
C GLN A 135 28.73 18.93 26.66
N HIS A 136 27.93 18.97 25.58
CA HIS A 136 26.51 19.28 25.68
C HIS A 136 25.72 18.19 26.41
N PHE A 137 26.15 16.91 26.30
CA PHE A 137 25.53 15.78 27.01
C PHE A 137 25.90 15.73 28.50
N THR A 138 27.04 16.29 28.87
CA THR A 138 27.48 16.36 30.29
C THR A 138 26.96 17.59 31.02
N ASP A 139 26.70 18.69 30.31
CA ASP A 139 26.23 19.94 30.90
C ASP A 139 24.69 20.03 31.01
N GLU A 140 23.96 19.42 30.09
CA GLU A 140 22.51 19.22 30.27
C GLU A 140 22.30 17.91 31.01
N LYS A 141 22.03 18.01 32.30
CA LYS A 141 21.50 16.91 33.09
C LYS A 141 20.14 16.50 32.51
N HIS A 142 20.14 15.59 31.54
CA HIS A 142 18.93 14.91 31.10
C HIS A 142 18.47 13.97 32.22
N SER A 143 17.94 14.53 33.28
CA SER A 143 17.24 13.78 34.29
C SER A 143 15.78 13.70 33.89
N LEU A 144 15.12 12.64 34.27
CA LEU A 144 13.66 12.48 34.15
C LEU A 144 12.88 13.59 34.90
N GLN A 145 13.58 14.51 35.55
CA GLN A 145 13.04 15.60 36.34
C GLN A 145 12.86 16.93 35.57
N GLY A 146 13.07 16.94 34.26
CA GLY A 146 12.91 18.13 33.43
C GLY A 146 13.95 19.22 33.66
N LYS A 147 13.85 20.31 32.90
CA LYS A 147 14.84 21.37 32.75
C LYS A 147 15.27 22.11 34.03
N HIS A 148 14.53 21.95 35.11
CA HIS A 148 14.81 22.57 36.43
C HIS A 148 14.89 21.56 37.58
N GLY A 149 15.07 20.28 37.29
CA GLY A 149 15.18 19.26 38.31
C GLY A 149 13.83 18.95 39.02
N LYS A 150 12.69 19.42 38.50
CA LYS A 150 11.38 19.12 39.04
C LYS A 150 10.71 18.01 38.22
N THR A 151 10.25 16.98 38.90
CA THR A 151 9.42 15.94 38.29
C THR A 151 8.08 16.54 37.90
N HIS A 152 7.70 16.39 36.66
CA HIS A 152 6.33 16.61 36.26
C HIS A 152 5.52 15.38 36.61
N ALA A 153 4.49 15.56 37.41
CA ALA A 153 3.52 14.50 37.69
C ALA A 153 2.89 14.09 36.35
N VAL A 154 3.05 12.83 36.00
CA VAL A 154 2.31 12.22 34.87
C VAL A 154 0.96 11.83 35.45
N CYS A 155 -0.05 12.61 35.12
CA CYS A 155 -1.46 12.20 35.36
C CYS A 155 -1.89 11.21 34.30
#